data_5b2b90065cd5b7c0045f8a6676182a2e
#
_entry.id   5b2b90065cd5b7c0045f8a6676182a2e
#
_cell.length_a   1.000
_cell.length_b   1.000
_cell.length_c   1.000
_cell.angle_alpha   90.00
_cell.angle_beta   90.00
_cell.angle_gamma   90.00
#
_symmetry.space_group_name_H-M   'P 1'
#
loop_
_entity.id
_entity.type
_entity.pdbx_description
1 polymer ?
#
loop_
_entity_poly.entity_id
_entity_poly.type
_entity_poly.pdbx_seq_one_letter_code
_entity_poly.pdbx_strand_id
1 'polypeptide(L)'
;MVPSSGDAMQVLRLSMVITCSALALACTPSPPQRVEDPFVGNWVTAENATITIRPDTIVQHQPDGESTTLDQAACHGMFRFAHGTKSRQDLAGLVPRQPDLRQKISDILVEQSYPVAEVNCDRGDQTYVLLNDRQVLAIYRDGDIGAIERLARR
;
A
#
# COMPACT_ATOMS: atom_id res chain seq x y z
N MET A 1 -45.86 9.25 80.30
CA MET A 1 -47.17 9.21 79.66
C MET A 1 -47.02 8.87 78.21
N VAL A 2 -47.53 7.75 77.91
CA VAL A 2 -47.82 7.20 76.59
C VAL A 2 -49.00 7.98 75.99
N PRO A 3 -49.41 7.91 74.77
CA PRO A 3 -49.27 6.85 73.72
C PRO A 3 -48.87 7.44 72.33
N SER A 4 -48.79 6.77 71.33
CA SER A 4 -49.54 5.72 70.65
C SER A 4 -49.41 5.81 69.13
N SER A 5 -49.48 4.69 68.52
CA SER A 5 -50.02 4.44 67.21
C SER A 5 -49.24 5.00 66.00
N GLY A 6 -48.64 4.27 65.14
CA GLY A 6 -49.21 3.11 64.46
C GLY A 6 -49.85 3.56 63.17
N ASP A 7 -49.19 3.41 62.09
CA ASP A 7 -49.97 3.18 60.92
C ASP A 7 -49.05 2.46 59.86
N ALA A 8 -49.50 1.29 59.59
CA ALA A 8 -48.94 0.42 58.60
C ALA A 8 -49.29 0.94 57.19
N MET A 9 -48.34 1.39 56.48
CA MET A 9 -48.52 1.71 55.08
C MET A 9 -47.95 0.56 54.26
N GLN A 10 -48.84 -0.33 53.82
CA GLN A 10 -48.58 -1.36 52.84
C GLN A 10 -48.09 -0.73 51.55
N VAL A 11 -46.80 -0.86 51.29
CA VAL A 11 -46.28 -0.50 50.00
C VAL A 11 -46.43 -1.72 49.08
N LEU A 12 -47.34 -1.56 48.17
CA LEU A 12 -47.63 -2.48 47.07
C LEU A 12 -46.39 -2.63 46.22
N ARG A 13 -45.72 -3.76 46.34
CA ARG A 13 -44.61 -4.10 45.44
C ARG A 13 -45.16 -4.49 44.07
N LEU A 14 -45.16 -3.54 43.17
CA LEU A 14 -45.40 -3.80 41.74
C LEU A 14 -44.14 -4.47 41.16
N SER A 15 -44.17 -5.78 41.03
CA SER A 15 -43.14 -6.53 40.35
C SER A 15 -43.24 -6.28 38.86
N MET A 16 -42.43 -5.35 38.35
CA MET A 16 -42.28 -5.11 36.92
C MET A 16 -41.31 -6.15 36.39
N VAL A 17 -41.83 -7.21 35.82
CA VAL A 17 -41.05 -8.21 35.09
C VAL A 17 -40.63 -7.56 33.80
N ILE A 18 -39.38 -7.05 33.76
CA ILE A 18 -38.73 -6.60 32.53
C ILE A 18 -38.22 -7.88 31.83
N THR A 19 -38.97 -8.35 30.86
CA THR A 19 -38.50 -9.35 29.92
C THR A 19 -37.46 -8.68 29.00
N CYS A 20 -36.17 -8.76 29.36
CA CYS A 20 -35.08 -8.46 28.47
C CYS A 20 -35.07 -9.52 27.36
N SER A 21 -35.71 -9.21 26.22
CA SER A 21 -35.48 -9.93 24.97
C SER A 21 -34.04 -9.59 24.51
N ALA A 22 -33.12 -10.50 24.81
CA ALA A 22 -31.73 -10.41 24.30
C ALA A 22 -31.78 -10.68 22.79
N LEU A 23 -31.88 -9.61 22.00
CA LEU A 23 -31.46 -9.62 20.61
C LEU A 23 -29.93 -9.77 20.62
N ALA A 24 -29.49 -11.04 20.54
CA ALA A 24 -28.11 -11.35 20.20
C ALA A 24 -27.86 -10.86 18.76
N LEU A 25 -27.49 -9.59 18.61
CA LEU A 25 -26.81 -9.12 17.40
C LEU A 25 -25.52 -9.94 17.30
N ALA A 26 -25.56 -10.97 16.49
CA ALA A 26 -24.38 -11.70 16.10
C ALA A 26 -23.46 -10.70 15.37
N CYS A 27 -22.49 -10.16 16.12
CA CYS A 27 -21.34 -9.48 15.52
C CYS A 27 -20.57 -10.56 14.76
N THR A 28 -20.93 -10.81 13.51
CA THR A 28 -20.07 -11.54 12.60
C THR A 28 -18.81 -10.70 12.44
N PRO A 29 -17.63 -11.19 12.85
CA PRO A 29 -16.39 -10.48 12.61
C PRO A 29 -16.29 -10.29 11.10
N SER A 30 -16.20 -9.03 10.67
CA SER A 30 -15.91 -8.73 9.26
C SER A 30 -14.64 -9.48 8.88
N PRO A 31 -14.63 -10.19 7.74
CA PRO A 31 -13.41 -10.84 7.30
C PRO A 31 -12.30 -9.80 7.24
N PRO A 32 -11.07 -10.16 7.63
CA PRO A 32 -9.96 -9.23 7.61
C PRO A 32 -9.87 -8.64 6.19
N GLN A 33 -10.05 -7.34 6.07
CA GLN A 33 -9.84 -6.65 4.82
C GLN A 33 -8.38 -6.91 4.44
N ARG A 34 -8.20 -7.67 3.37
CA ARG A 34 -6.88 -7.88 2.80
C ARG A 34 -6.43 -6.50 2.33
N VAL A 35 -5.49 -5.90 3.05
CA VAL A 35 -4.83 -4.67 2.59
C VAL A 35 -4.14 -5.04 1.28
N GLU A 36 -4.71 -4.61 0.17
CA GLU A 36 -4.11 -4.83 -1.13
C GLU A 36 -2.79 -4.07 -1.17
N ASP A 37 -1.76 -4.74 -1.64
CA ASP A 37 -0.45 -4.12 -1.86
C ASP A 37 -0.61 -2.98 -2.88
N PRO A 38 -0.30 -1.72 -2.52
CA PRO A 38 -0.55 -0.58 -3.38
C PRO A 38 0.29 -0.59 -4.66
N PHE A 39 1.34 -1.38 -4.73
CA PHE A 39 2.19 -1.51 -5.92
C PHE A 39 1.72 -2.62 -6.86
N VAL A 40 1.08 -3.65 -6.34
CA VAL A 40 0.58 -4.78 -7.12
C VAL A 40 -0.58 -4.35 -8.01
N GLY A 41 -0.52 -4.72 -9.28
CA GLY A 41 -1.58 -4.41 -10.25
C GLY A 41 -1.05 -4.11 -11.64
N ASN A 42 -1.92 -3.50 -12.44
CA ASN A 42 -1.61 -3.12 -13.81
C ASN A 42 -1.41 -1.60 -13.90
N TRP A 43 -0.32 -1.25 -14.51
CA TRP A 43 0.12 0.13 -14.66
C TRP A 43 0.33 0.44 -16.14
N VAL A 44 0.23 1.71 -16.50
CA VAL A 44 0.46 2.17 -17.88
C VAL A 44 1.41 3.37 -17.85
N THR A 45 2.34 3.39 -18.78
CA THR A 45 3.27 4.50 -19.00
C THR A 45 2.64 5.58 -19.88
N ALA A 46 3.27 6.74 -19.96
CA ALA A 46 2.84 7.81 -20.87
C ALA A 46 2.91 7.38 -22.34
N GLU A 47 3.75 6.42 -22.68
CA GLU A 47 3.96 5.86 -24.03
C GLU A 47 3.04 4.66 -24.33
N ASN A 48 2.08 4.37 -23.45
CA ASN A 48 1.15 3.25 -23.52
C ASN A 48 1.79 1.84 -23.37
N ALA A 49 3.01 1.74 -22.90
CA ALA A 49 3.50 0.48 -22.40
C ALA A 49 2.71 0.07 -21.15
N THR A 50 2.50 -1.22 -20.94
CA THR A 50 1.83 -1.73 -19.74
C THR A 50 2.80 -2.50 -18.87
N ILE A 51 2.71 -2.28 -17.55
CA ILE A 51 3.54 -2.95 -16.57
C ILE A 51 2.61 -3.65 -15.58
N THR A 52 2.73 -4.96 -15.49
CA THR A 52 2.04 -5.77 -14.48
C THR A 52 3.02 -6.08 -13.37
N ILE A 53 2.74 -5.58 -12.17
CA ILE A 53 3.57 -5.80 -10.98
C ILE A 53 2.88 -6.84 -10.10
N ARG A 54 3.62 -7.89 -9.74
CA ARG A 54 3.26 -8.92 -8.77
C ARG A 54 4.44 -9.19 -7.85
N PRO A 55 4.24 -9.79 -6.67
CA PRO A 55 5.32 -10.04 -5.72
C PRO A 55 6.42 -10.97 -6.23
N ASP A 56 6.13 -11.80 -7.22
CA ASP A 56 7.00 -12.83 -7.79
C ASP A 56 7.43 -12.55 -9.24
N THR A 57 6.84 -11.54 -9.88
CA THR A 57 7.13 -11.23 -11.28
C THR A 57 6.73 -9.81 -11.67
N ILE A 58 7.47 -9.22 -12.57
CA ILE A 58 7.11 -7.99 -13.26
C ILE A 58 7.12 -8.26 -14.75
N VAL A 59 6.03 -7.93 -15.42
CA VAL A 59 5.91 -8.08 -16.87
C VAL A 59 5.66 -6.71 -17.48
N GLN A 60 6.50 -6.32 -18.42
CA GLN A 60 6.37 -5.12 -19.21
C GLN A 60 6.06 -5.48 -20.66
N HIS A 61 4.98 -4.92 -21.19
CA HIS A 61 4.61 -5.04 -22.59
C HIS A 61 4.77 -3.68 -23.27
N GLN A 62 5.57 -3.62 -24.28
CA GLN A 62 5.75 -2.44 -25.12
C GLN A 62 4.61 -2.31 -26.16
N PRO A 63 4.33 -1.10 -26.66
CA PRO A 63 3.29 -0.89 -27.68
C PRO A 63 3.56 -1.61 -28.99
N ASP A 64 4.82 -1.91 -29.32
CA ASP A 64 5.26 -2.67 -30.50
C ASP A 64 5.10 -4.18 -30.36
N GLY A 65 4.65 -4.66 -29.20
CA GLY A 65 4.42 -6.06 -28.88
C GLY A 65 5.60 -6.77 -28.22
N GLU A 66 6.75 -6.11 -28.03
CA GLU A 66 7.83 -6.67 -27.22
C GLU A 66 7.40 -6.82 -25.76
N SER A 67 7.92 -7.87 -25.13
CA SER A 67 7.61 -8.18 -23.73
C SER A 67 8.86 -8.54 -22.96
N THR A 68 9.03 -7.92 -21.81
CA THR A 68 10.12 -8.24 -20.88
C THR A 68 9.51 -8.75 -19.58
N THR A 69 10.04 -9.85 -19.08
CA THR A 69 9.65 -10.44 -17.79
C THR A 69 10.85 -10.42 -16.85
N LEU A 70 10.62 -9.96 -15.62
CA LEU A 70 11.54 -10.09 -14.50
C LEU A 70 10.91 -11.04 -13.48
N ASP A 71 11.56 -12.15 -13.22
CA ASP A 71 11.19 -13.17 -12.26
C ASP A 71 12.46 -13.89 -11.75
N GLN A 72 12.29 -14.92 -10.95
CA GLN A 72 13.43 -15.69 -10.43
C GLN A 72 14.30 -16.28 -11.57
N ALA A 73 13.70 -16.72 -12.67
CA ALA A 73 14.44 -17.31 -13.78
C ALA A 73 15.22 -16.24 -14.57
N ALA A 74 14.56 -15.14 -14.92
CA ALA A 74 15.17 -14.02 -15.65
C ALA A 74 16.26 -13.31 -14.85
N CYS A 75 16.14 -13.29 -13.50
CA CYS A 75 17.11 -12.69 -12.58
C CYS A 75 18.08 -13.71 -11.97
N HIS A 76 18.25 -14.88 -12.57
CA HIS A 76 19.16 -15.96 -12.13
C HIS A 76 19.04 -16.29 -10.62
N GLY A 77 17.82 -16.31 -10.10
CA GLY A 77 17.52 -16.57 -8.68
C GLY A 77 17.68 -15.37 -7.75
N MET A 78 18.00 -14.18 -8.28
CA MET A 78 18.21 -12.97 -7.46
C MET A 78 17.02 -12.01 -7.45
N PHE A 79 15.87 -12.40 -8.05
CA PHE A 79 14.67 -11.59 -7.97
C PHE A 79 14.21 -11.42 -6.53
N ARG A 80 14.10 -10.18 -6.09
CA ARG A 80 13.58 -9.82 -4.77
C ARG A 80 12.65 -8.63 -4.90
N PHE A 81 11.44 -8.78 -4.38
CA PHE A 81 10.46 -7.71 -4.25
C PHE A 81 10.31 -7.38 -2.76
N ALA A 82 10.65 -6.18 -2.36
CA ALA A 82 10.64 -5.76 -0.96
C ALA A 82 9.98 -4.38 -0.81
N HIS A 83 9.26 -4.19 0.29
CA HIS A 83 8.64 -2.91 0.63
C HIS A 83 9.47 -2.14 1.65
N GLY A 84 9.34 -0.82 1.60
CA GLY A 84 10.01 0.06 2.54
C GLY A 84 9.49 1.48 2.47
N THR A 85 10.21 2.36 3.12
CA THR A 85 10.02 3.81 3.04
C THR A 85 11.38 4.45 2.79
N LYS A 86 11.43 5.39 1.85
CA LYS A 86 12.65 6.14 1.55
C LYS A 86 12.40 7.65 1.61
N SER A 87 13.40 8.39 2.06
CA SER A 87 13.35 9.85 1.98
C SER A 87 13.50 10.31 0.53
N ARG A 88 13.01 11.53 0.25
CA ARG A 88 13.24 12.19 -1.04
C ARG A 88 14.74 12.27 -1.39
N GLN A 89 15.58 12.53 -0.38
CA GLN A 89 17.02 12.63 -0.58
C GLN A 89 17.63 11.27 -0.97
N ASP A 90 17.21 10.17 -0.32
CA ASP A 90 17.69 8.82 -0.66
C ASP A 90 17.25 8.44 -2.07
N LEU A 91 16.01 8.75 -2.44
CA LEU A 91 15.48 8.49 -3.78
C LEU A 91 16.23 9.27 -4.87
N ALA A 92 16.49 10.53 -4.65
CA ALA A 92 17.32 11.32 -5.56
C ALA A 92 18.77 10.81 -5.61
N GLY A 93 19.27 10.26 -4.50
CA GLY A 93 20.60 9.65 -4.38
C GLY A 93 20.76 8.33 -5.13
N LEU A 94 19.68 7.70 -5.59
CA LEU A 94 19.74 6.46 -6.37
C LEU A 94 20.47 6.63 -7.72
N VAL A 95 20.53 7.86 -8.25
CA VAL A 95 21.17 8.19 -9.55
C VAL A 95 22.31 9.19 -9.35
N PRO A 96 23.39 8.83 -8.64
CA PRO A 96 24.40 9.79 -8.16
C PRO A 96 25.18 10.49 -9.28
N ARG A 97 25.33 9.83 -10.42
CA ARG A 97 26.11 10.33 -11.58
C ARG A 97 25.28 11.07 -12.62
N GLN A 98 23.98 11.25 -12.39
CA GLN A 98 23.06 11.92 -13.31
C GLN A 98 22.38 13.11 -12.62
N PRO A 99 23.04 14.28 -12.54
CA PRO A 99 22.54 15.43 -11.80
C PRO A 99 21.18 15.92 -12.32
N ASP A 100 20.96 15.90 -13.63
CA ASP A 100 19.67 16.31 -14.23
C ASP A 100 18.54 15.35 -13.84
N LEU A 101 18.82 14.05 -13.81
CA LEU A 101 17.84 13.05 -13.41
C LEU A 101 17.54 13.15 -11.91
N ARG A 102 18.58 13.38 -11.10
CA ARG A 102 18.45 13.66 -9.66
C ARG A 102 17.54 14.86 -9.41
N GLN A 103 17.75 15.95 -10.17
CA GLN A 103 16.92 17.13 -10.06
C GLN A 103 15.47 16.83 -10.44
N LYS A 104 15.23 16.12 -11.54
CA LYS A 104 13.88 15.70 -11.95
C LYS A 104 13.17 14.85 -10.87
N ILE A 105 13.88 13.91 -10.24
CA ILE A 105 13.33 13.13 -9.12
C ILE A 105 12.94 14.07 -7.99
N SER A 106 13.83 14.99 -7.60
CA SER A 106 13.57 15.97 -6.54
C SER A 106 12.40 16.90 -6.84
N ASP A 107 12.19 17.26 -8.09
CA ASP A 107 11.08 18.13 -8.52
C ASP A 107 9.72 17.37 -8.51
N ILE A 108 9.75 16.06 -8.78
CA ILE A 108 8.55 15.21 -8.73
C ILE A 108 8.15 14.90 -7.30
N LEU A 109 9.14 14.64 -6.43
CA LEU A 109 8.94 14.25 -5.06
C LEU A 109 8.83 15.48 -4.16
N VAL A 110 7.61 15.84 -3.78
CA VAL A 110 7.32 17.02 -2.93
C VAL A 110 7.30 16.69 -1.44
N GLU A 111 6.99 15.46 -1.07
CA GLU A 111 6.97 14.99 0.30
C GLU A 111 8.36 14.62 0.80
N GLN A 112 8.53 14.53 2.11
CA GLN A 112 9.83 14.17 2.71
C GLN A 112 10.16 12.69 2.61
N SER A 113 9.15 11.83 2.61
CA SER A 113 9.30 10.38 2.52
C SER A 113 8.15 9.73 1.76
N TYR A 114 8.42 8.58 1.16
CA TYR A 114 7.49 7.86 0.30
C TYR A 114 7.53 6.36 0.60
N PRO A 115 6.38 5.68 0.56
CA PRO A 115 6.34 4.24 0.45
C PRO A 115 7.02 3.81 -0.86
N VAL A 116 7.81 2.76 -0.80
CA VAL A 116 8.51 2.20 -1.95
C VAL A 116 8.36 0.69 -2.03
N ALA A 117 8.38 0.17 -3.26
CA ALA A 117 8.67 -1.23 -3.54
C ALA A 117 9.98 -1.29 -4.32
N GLU A 118 10.91 -2.11 -3.84
CA GLU A 118 12.21 -2.30 -4.47
C GLU A 118 12.29 -3.68 -5.11
N VAL A 119 12.74 -3.72 -6.34
CA VAL A 119 13.00 -4.94 -7.09
C VAL A 119 14.48 -5.00 -7.38
N ASN A 120 15.15 -6.01 -6.84
CA ASN A 120 16.54 -6.29 -7.14
C ASN A 120 16.60 -7.45 -8.14
N CYS A 121 17.43 -7.29 -9.14
CA CYS A 121 17.70 -8.27 -10.17
C CYS A 121 19.15 -8.09 -10.63
N ASP A 122 19.80 -9.14 -11.08
CA ASP A 122 21.16 -9.06 -11.63
C ASP A 122 21.25 -8.23 -12.95
N ARG A 123 20.09 -7.96 -13.55
CA ARG A 123 19.95 -7.12 -14.76
C ARG A 123 19.66 -5.65 -14.45
N GLY A 124 19.70 -5.27 -13.20
CA GLY A 124 19.40 -3.92 -12.75
C GLY A 124 18.34 -3.87 -11.64
N ASP A 125 18.31 -2.77 -10.94
CA ASP A 125 17.38 -2.53 -9.85
C ASP A 125 16.25 -1.63 -10.31
N GLN A 126 15.06 -1.85 -9.73
CA GLN A 126 13.90 -0.99 -9.95
C GLN A 126 13.36 -0.55 -8.60
N THR A 127 13.08 0.74 -8.46
CA THR A 127 12.42 1.29 -7.28
C THR A 127 11.12 1.95 -7.73
N TYR A 128 10.00 1.43 -7.23
CA TYR A 128 8.68 1.99 -7.44
C TYR A 128 8.32 2.86 -6.25
N VAL A 129 8.06 4.14 -6.48
CA VAL A 129 7.73 5.14 -5.46
C VAL A 129 6.26 5.47 -5.55
N LEU A 130 5.49 5.21 -4.51
CA LEU A 130 4.07 5.50 -4.48
C LEU A 130 3.86 7.01 -4.31
N LEU A 131 3.38 7.68 -5.36
CA LEU A 131 3.05 9.11 -5.31
C LEU A 131 1.63 9.33 -4.75
N ASN A 132 0.70 8.46 -5.11
CA ASN A 132 -0.67 8.36 -4.60
C ASN A 132 -1.27 7.01 -5.01
N ASP A 133 -2.54 6.77 -4.72
CA ASP A 133 -3.26 5.51 -5.01
C ASP A 133 -3.33 5.14 -6.51
N ARG A 134 -3.06 6.10 -7.39
CA ARG A 134 -3.15 5.94 -8.85
C ARG A 134 -1.87 6.20 -9.61
N GLN A 135 -0.81 6.62 -8.94
CA GLN A 135 0.43 7.01 -9.58
C GLN A 135 1.66 6.48 -8.84
N VAL A 136 2.57 5.95 -9.61
CA VAL A 136 3.87 5.48 -9.15
C VAL A 136 4.95 6.14 -10.02
N LEU A 137 6.06 6.53 -9.40
CA LEU A 137 7.30 6.87 -10.10
C LEU A 137 8.18 5.63 -10.09
N ALA A 138 8.48 5.07 -11.25
CA ALA A 138 9.47 4.02 -11.40
C ALA A 138 10.85 4.65 -11.62
N ILE A 139 11.85 4.18 -10.88
CA ILE A 139 13.26 4.55 -11.01
C ILE A 139 14.00 3.26 -11.38
N TYR A 140 14.52 3.21 -12.57
CA TYR A 140 15.29 2.09 -13.09
C TYR A 140 16.78 2.38 -12.95
N ARG A 141 17.56 1.38 -12.59
CA ARG A 141 19.02 1.49 -12.49
C ARG A 141 19.71 0.28 -13.10
N ASP A 142 20.70 0.54 -13.93
CA ASP A 142 21.67 -0.43 -14.41
C ASP A 142 23.07 0.14 -14.15
N GLY A 143 23.68 -0.30 -13.07
CA GLY A 143 24.91 0.29 -12.56
C GLY A 143 24.75 1.78 -12.23
N ASP A 144 25.48 2.63 -12.96
CA ASP A 144 25.47 4.08 -12.79
C ASP A 144 24.44 4.81 -13.67
N ILE A 145 23.80 4.09 -14.58
CA ILE A 145 22.81 4.65 -15.50
C ILE A 145 21.42 4.46 -14.88
N GLY A 146 20.63 5.52 -14.92
CA GLY A 146 19.25 5.48 -14.44
C GLY A 146 18.28 6.07 -15.45
N ALA A 147 17.04 5.69 -15.31
CA ALA A 147 15.89 6.28 -15.99
C ALA A 147 14.71 6.38 -15.01
N ILE A 148 13.80 7.30 -15.29
CA ILE A 148 12.56 7.42 -14.53
C ILE A 148 11.35 7.41 -15.47
N GLU A 149 10.26 6.87 -14.96
CA GLU A 149 9.00 6.83 -15.67
C GLU A 149 7.83 7.00 -14.70
N ARG A 150 6.82 7.74 -15.12
CA ARG A 150 5.58 7.82 -14.36
C ARG A 150 4.60 6.76 -14.86
N LEU A 151 4.07 6.01 -13.91
CA LEU A 151 3.08 4.97 -14.16
C LEU A 151 1.75 5.42 -13.58
N ALA A 152 0.68 5.23 -14.35
CA ALA A 152 -0.68 5.42 -13.90
C ALA A 152 -1.38 4.07 -13.73
N ARG A 153 -2.21 3.92 -12.71
CA ARG A 153 -3.01 2.71 -12.51
C ARG A 153 -4.05 2.59 -13.61
N ARG A 154 -4.14 1.42 -14.21
CA ARG A 154 -5.10 1.11 -15.25
C ARG A 154 -6.44 0.64 -14.67
#